data_4ee0e7bef123710af65ebb55df48b362
#
_entry.id   4ee0e7bef123710af65ebb55df48b362
#
_cell.length_a   1.000
_cell.length_b   1.000
_cell.length_c   1.000
_cell.angle_alpha   90.00
_cell.angle_beta   90.00
_cell.angle_gamma   90.00
#
_symmetry.space_group_name_H-M   'P 1'
#
loop_
_entity.id
_entity.type
_entity.pdbx_description
1 polymer ?
#
loop_
_entity_poly.entity_id
_entity_poly.type
_entity_poly.pdbx_seq_one_letter_code
_entity_poly.pdbx_strand_id
1 'polypeptide(L)'
;LMELSGYCGKYGMEQNIIAKLEAFNPAGSVKDRVALSMIEDGEARGVLKPGATIIEPTSGNTGVGLAMVSTIKGYHLILTMPETMSLERRNLLKALGAQIVLTDGLGGMAASIAKAEELRDSIPGSVILQQFENPANAAVHERTTGEEIWRDTDGEVAVFVAGVGTGGTVCGVARALKKHNPNIYIVAVEPASSPVLAGGEAASHRI
;
A
#
# COMPACT_ATOMS: atom_id res chain seq x y z
N LEU A 1 9.81 -8.78 -13.28
CA LEU A 1 8.86 -9.89 -13.44
C LEU A 1 9.56 -11.23 -13.30
N MET A 2 8.80 -12.26 -12.90
CA MET A 2 9.28 -13.64 -12.79
C MET A 2 8.20 -14.59 -13.34
N GLU A 3 8.58 -15.42 -14.29
CA GLU A 3 7.71 -16.46 -14.80
C GLU A 3 7.63 -17.64 -13.81
N LEU A 4 6.42 -18.14 -13.56
CA LEU A 4 6.15 -19.26 -12.64
C LEU A 4 6.08 -20.59 -13.38
N SER A 5 7.05 -20.86 -14.28
CA SER A 5 7.09 -22.04 -15.15
C SER A 5 7.00 -23.36 -14.39
N GLY A 6 7.70 -23.48 -13.24
CA GLY A 6 7.62 -24.66 -12.38
C GLY A 6 6.23 -24.91 -11.80
N TYR A 7 5.49 -23.84 -11.47
CA TYR A 7 4.10 -23.92 -11.00
C TYR A 7 3.18 -24.34 -12.15
N CYS A 8 3.30 -23.68 -13.30
CA CYS A 8 2.50 -24.01 -14.49
C CYS A 8 2.69 -25.46 -14.92
N GLY A 9 3.94 -25.93 -14.98
CA GLY A 9 4.25 -27.33 -15.32
C GLY A 9 3.68 -28.34 -14.32
N LYS A 10 3.73 -28.06 -13.02
CA LYS A 10 3.16 -28.93 -11.98
C LYS A 10 1.64 -29.12 -12.12
N TYR A 11 0.93 -28.08 -12.54
CA TYR A 11 -0.54 -28.10 -12.67
C TYR A 11 -1.03 -28.28 -14.11
N GLY A 12 -0.14 -28.58 -15.06
CA GLY A 12 -0.50 -28.79 -16.47
C GLY A 12 -1.14 -27.59 -17.14
N MET A 13 -0.72 -26.38 -16.76
CA MET A 13 -1.26 -25.14 -17.32
C MET A 13 -0.57 -24.82 -18.64
N GLU A 14 -1.35 -24.50 -19.66
CA GLU A 14 -0.86 -24.09 -20.97
C GLU A 14 -0.44 -22.62 -21.01
N GLN A 15 -1.00 -21.79 -20.12
CA GLN A 15 -0.73 -20.37 -20.03
C GLN A 15 0.39 -20.08 -19.03
N ASN A 16 1.22 -19.09 -19.35
CA ASN A 16 2.25 -18.61 -18.46
C ASN A 16 1.67 -17.70 -17.37
N ILE A 17 2.05 -17.95 -16.12
CA ILE A 17 1.80 -17.04 -15.01
C ILE A 17 3.08 -16.26 -14.75
N ILE A 18 2.97 -14.93 -14.77
CA ILE A 18 4.08 -14.01 -14.50
C ILE A 18 3.77 -13.24 -13.23
N ALA A 19 4.68 -13.29 -12.27
CA ALA A 19 4.57 -12.56 -11.00
C ALA A 19 5.42 -11.28 -11.02
N LYS A 20 4.82 -10.16 -10.62
CA LYS A 20 5.55 -8.92 -10.30
C LYS A 20 5.96 -8.95 -8.84
N LEU A 21 7.26 -9.06 -8.59
CA LEU A 21 7.82 -9.29 -7.25
C LEU A 21 8.11 -7.97 -6.54
N GLU A 22 7.14 -7.42 -5.85
CA GLU A 22 7.29 -6.17 -5.09
C GLU A 22 8.03 -6.33 -3.74
N ALA A 23 8.35 -7.57 -3.35
CA ALA A 23 9.19 -7.85 -2.17
C ALA A 23 10.66 -7.41 -2.34
N PHE A 24 11.10 -7.13 -3.57
CA PHE A 24 12.44 -6.60 -3.86
C PHE A 24 12.53 -5.08 -3.85
N ASN A 25 11.45 -4.39 -3.57
CA ASN A 25 11.49 -2.95 -3.32
C ASN A 25 12.31 -2.65 -2.05
N PRO A 26 12.89 -1.44 -1.90
CA PRO A 26 13.84 -1.11 -0.82
C PRO A 26 13.35 -1.40 0.60
N ALA A 27 12.07 -1.15 0.91
CA ALA A 27 11.47 -1.49 2.19
C ALA A 27 10.64 -2.80 2.14
N GLY A 28 10.76 -3.56 1.05
CA GLY A 28 10.28 -4.93 0.92
C GLY A 28 8.82 -5.10 0.53
N SER A 29 8.14 -4.08 0.01
CA SER A 29 6.76 -4.24 -0.44
C SER A 29 6.31 -3.23 -1.51
N VAL A 30 5.15 -3.48 -2.10
CA VAL A 30 4.46 -2.56 -3.00
C VAL A 30 4.16 -1.19 -2.37
N LYS A 31 4.13 -1.10 -1.05
CA LYS A 31 3.80 0.13 -0.32
C LYS A 31 4.91 1.18 -0.35
N ASP A 32 6.11 0.81 -0.76
CA ASP A 32 7.21 1.77 -0.99
C ASP A 32 6.82 2.79 -2.07
N ARG A 33 6.17 2.32 -3.13
CA ARG A 33 5.63 3.18 -4.20
C ARG A 33 4.55 4.12 -3.68
N VAL A 34 3.63 3.57 -2.88
CA VAL A 34 2.49 4.32 -2.31
C VAL A 34 2.99 5.39 -1.35
N ALA A 35 3.90 5.04 -0.44
CA ALA A 35 4.46 5.96 0.54
C ALA A 35 5.17 7.15 -0.13
N LEU A 36 6.03 6.88 -1.11
CA LEU A 36 6.72 7.92 -1.87
C LEU A 36 5.71 8.82 -2.59
N SER A 37 4.74 8.23 -3.29
CA SER A 37 3.75 8.98 -4.05
C SER A 37 2.86 9.87 -3.19
N MET A 38 2.41 9.39 -2.03
CA MET A 38 1.57 10.19 -1.12
C MET A 38 2.35 11.38 -0.54
N ILE A 39 3.63 11.18 -0.21
CA ILE A 39 4.49 12.26 0.30
C ILE A 39 4.74 13.29 -0.81
N GLU A 40 5.11 12.86 -2.01
CA GLU A 40 5.36 13.76 -3.15
C GLU A 40 4.10 14.53 -3.58
N ASP A 41 2.93 13.90 -3.54
CA ASP A 41 1.65 14.58 -3.77
C ASP A 41 1.38 15.64 -2.70
N GLY A 42 1.63 15.32 -1.43
CA GLY A 42 1.50 16.27 -0.33
C GLY A 42 2.44 17.47 -0.48
N GLU A 43 3.69 17.25 -0.91
CA GLU A 43 4.67 18.29 -1.23
C GLU A 43 4.18 19.17 -2.40
N ALA A 44 3.76 18.54 -3.49
CA ALA A 44 3.31 19.24 -4.71
C ALA A 44 2.07 20.11 -4.46
N ARG A 45 1.16 19.66 -3.60
CA ARG A 45 -0.03 20.44 -3.20
C ARG A 45 0.28 21.48 -2.11
N GLY A 46 1.49 21.52 -1.58
CA GLY A 46 1.91 22.44 -0.52
C GLY A 46 1.27 22.17 0.85
N VAL A 47 0.63 21.02 1.04
CA VAL A 47 0.06 20.61 2.34
C VAL A 47 1.14 19.98 3.24
N LEU A 48 2.16 19.37 2.66
CA LEU A 48 3.30 18.83 3.38
C LEU A 48 4.52 19.73 3.16
N LYS A 49 4.92 20.43 4.22
CA LYS A 49 6.07 21.36 4.21
C LYS A 49 7.34 20.65 4.68
N PRO A 50 8.53 21.09 4.25
CA PRO A 50 9.79 20.52 4.74
C PRO A 50 9.86 20.47 6.27
N GLY A 51 10.24 19.31 6.83
CA GLY A 51 10.33 19.08 8.27
C GLY A 51 8.98 18.89 8.99
N ALA A 52 7.86 18.85 8.26
CA ALA A 52 6.55 18.61 8.86
C ALA A 52 6.44 17.21 9.50
N THR A 53 5.44 17.05 10.35
CA THR A 53 5.09 15.76 10.96
C THR A 53 4.03 15.07 10.11
N ILE A 54 4.34 13.86 9.67
CA ILE A 54 3.40 12.93 9.02
C ILE A 54 2.84 12.01 10.10
N ILE A 55 1.53 11.83 10.10
CA ILE A 55 0.84 10.90 11.00
C ILE A 55 0.08 9.90 10.14
N GLU A 56 0.16 8.61 10.46
CA GLU A 56 -0.63 7.60 9.73
C GLU A 56 -1.09 6.48 10.65
N PRO A 57 -2.38 6.15 10.65
CA PRO A 57 -2.91 5.01 11.41
C PRO A 57 -2.63 3.72 10.63
N THR A 58 -1.48 3.11 10.86
CA THR A 58 -1.10 1.86 10.18
C THR A 58 -0.04 1.08 10.95
N SER A 59 -0.16 -0.23 10.92
CA SER A 59 0.84 -1.17 11.45
C SER A 59 1.47 -2.03 10.36
N GLY A 60 1.02 -1.86 9.11
CA GLY A 60 1.40 -2.69 7.98
C GLY A 60 2.57 -2.12 7.16
N ASN A 61 2.69 -2.64 5.95
CA ASN A 61 3.76 -2.27 5.02
C ASN A 61 3.73 -0.79 4.61
N THR A 62 2.58 -0.13 4.68
CA THR A 62 2.49 1.32 4.44
C THR A 62 3.32 2.08 5.49
N GLY A 63 3.24 1.69 6.77
CA GLY A 63 4.07 2.28 7.82
C GLY A 63 5.56 2.09 7.58
N VAL A 64 5.97 0.92 7.07
CA VAL A 64 7.39 0.64 6.72
C VAL A 64 7.85 1.54 5.58
N GLY A 65 7.07 1.63 4.50
CA GLY A 65 7.37 2.51 3.37
C GLY A 65 7.43 3.99 3.78
N LEU A 66 6.44 4.45 4.58
CA LEU A 66 6.44 5.81 5.10
C LEU A 66 7.65 6.09 5.99
N ALA A 67 8.04 5.16 6.87
CA ALA A 67 9.21 5.34 7.74
C ALA A 67 10.50 5.50 6.93
N MET A 68 10.71 4.66 5.92
CA MET A 68 11.84 4.78 5.02
C MET A 68 11.85 6.13 4.29
N VAL A 69 10.76 6.50 3.62
CA VAL A 69 10.72 7.73 2.81
C VAL A 69 10.79 8.98 3.68
N SER A 70 10.09 9.00 4.82
CA SER A 70 10.11 10.13 5.76
C SER A 70 11.51 10.39 6.29
N THR A 71 12.24 9.35 6.69
CA THR A 71 13.63 9.48 7.16
C THR A 71 14.55 10.05 6.07
N ILE A 72 14.43 9.56 4.83
CA ILE A 72 15.25 10.06 3.71
C ILE A 72 14.94 11.52 3.37
N LYS A 73 13.65 11.90 3.41
CA LYS A 73 13.19 13.26 3.06
C LYS A 73 13.22 14.26 4.24
N GLY A 74 13.56 13.82 5.45
CA GLY A 74 13.67 14.68 6.64
C GLY A 74 12.32 15.03 7.27
N TYR A 75 11.31 14.19 7.16
CA TYR A 75 10.03 14.32 7.83
C TYR A 75 10.00 13.58 9.16
N HIS A 76 9.27 14.11 10.12
CA HIS A 76 8.93 13.39 11.34
C HIS A 76 7.75 12.47 11.07
N LEU A 77 7.84 11.19 11.44
CA LEU A 77 6.76 10.24 11.26
C LEU A 77 6.24 9.72 12.60
N ILE A 78 4.93 9.82 12.80
CA ILE A 78 4.21 9.22 13.92
C ILE A 78 3.26 8.17 13.35
N LEU A 79 3.38 6.93 13.82
CA LEU A 79 2.48 5.84 13.46
C LEU A 79 1.61 5.48 14.67
N THR A 80 0.30 5.49 14.49
CA THR A 80 -0.64 5.01 15.51
C THR A 80 -1.05 3.58 15.17
N MET A 81 -1.01 2.69 16.16
CA MET A 81 -1.34 1.28 15.98
C MET A 81 -1.79 0.62 17.27
N PRO A 82 -2.60 -0.46 17.21
CA PRO A 82 -3.01 -1.20 18.39
C PRO A 82 -1.79 -1.82 19.11
N GLU A 83 -1.86 -1.86 20.43
CA GLU A 83 -0.81 -2.49 21.25
C GLU A 83 -0.66 -4.00 21.04
N THR A 84 -1.62 -4.63 20.36
CA THR A 84 -1.56 -6.04 19.96
C THR A 84 -0.56 -6.32 18.85
N MET A 85 -0.02 -5.27 18.21
CA MET A 85 1.00 -5.44 17.16
C MET A 85 2.30 -6.01 17.71
N SER A 86 2.93 -6.89 16.94
CA SER A 86 4.14 -7.61 17.37
C SER A 86 5.30 -6.67 17.71
N LEU A 87 6.11 -7.07 18.69
CA LEU A 87 7.31 -6.32 19.09
C LEU A 87 8.31 -6.18 17.93
N GLU A 88 8.43 -7.22 17.10
CA GLU A 88 9.28 -7.20 15.91
C GLU A 88 8.90 -6.05 14.96
N ARG A 89 7.60 -5.91 14.66
CA ARG A 89 7.09 -4.83 13.80
C ARG A 89 7.36 -3.46 14.39
N ARG A 90 7.10 -3.29 15.70
CA ARG A 90 7.37 -2.03 16.39
C ARG A 90 8.86 -1.67 16.39
N ASN A 91 9.74 -2.65 16.59
CA ASN A 91 11.19 -2.45 16.59
C ASN A 91 11.70 -2.09 15.18
N LEU A 92 11.20 -2.75 14.15
CA LEU A 92 11.51 -2.40 12.76
C LEU A 92 11.15 -0.94 12.45
N LEU A 93 9.94 -0.52 12.76
CA LEU A 93 9.47 0.84 12.50
C LEU A 93 10.26 1.89 13.27
N LYS A 94 10.61 1.61 14.55
CA LYS A 94 11.47 2.49 15.35
C LYS A 94 12.89 2.57 14.77
N ALA A 95 13.45 1.45 14.32
CA ALA A 95 14.78 1.42 13.68
C ALA A 95 14.81 2.23 12.38
N LEU A 96 13.67 2.34 11.68
CA LEU A 96 13.51 3.18 10.50
C LEU A 96 13.18 4.64 10.84
N GLY A 97 13.21 5.05 12.11
CA GLY A 97 13.04 6.43 12.54
C GLY A 97 11.61 6.85 12.88
N ALA A 98 10.63 5.95 12.85
CA ALA A 98 9.26 6.29 13.19
C ALA A 98 9.03 6.36 14.72
N GLN A 99 8.29 7.36 15.17
CA GLN A 99 7.69 7.38 16.49
C GLN A 99 6.41 6.53 16.49
N ILE A 100 6.25 5.68 17.51
CA ILE A 100 5.06 4.81 17.62
C ILE A 100 4.21 5.26 18.79
N VAL A 101 2.92 5.46 18.54
CA VAL A 101 1.89 5.70 19.54
C VAL A 101 0.97 4.49 19.58
N LEU A 102 0.96 3.78 20.69
CA LEU A 102 0.12 2.59 20.87
C LEU A 102 -1.27 3.00 21.32
N THR A 103 -2.27 2.32 20.81
CA THR A 103 -3.68 2.47 21.18
C THR A 103 -4.21 1.19 21.81
N ASP A 104 -5.34 1.29 22.51
CA ASP A 104 -6.00 0.12 23.10
C ASP A 104 -6.24 -0.98 22.08
N GLY A 105 -5.81 -2.18 22.39
CA GLY A 105 -5.94 -3.35 21.52
C GLY A 105 -7.40 -3.73 21.24
N LEU A 106 -8.32 -3.51 22.17
CA LEU A 106 -9.74 -3.78 22.00
C LEU A 106 -10.40 -2.83 20.99
N GLY A 107 -9.89 -1.59 20.90
CA GLY A 107 -10.39 -0.62 19.94
C GLY A 107 -9.88 -0.81 18.50
N GLY A 108 -8.90 -1.70 18.28
CA GLY A 108 -8.36 -2.06 16.96
C GLY A 108 -7.93 -0.85 16.15
N MET A 109 -8.16 -0.92 14.83
CA MET A 109 -7.79 0.17 13.90
C MET A 109 -8.64 1.43 14.11
N ALA A 110 -9.87 1.32 14.58
CA ALA A 110 -10.72 2.50 14.84
C ALA A 110 -10.10 3.40 15.93
N ALA A 111 -9.59 2.80 17.02
CA ALA A 111 -8.86 3.55 18.05
C ALA A 111 -7.58 4.20 17.51
N SER A 112 -6.88 3.52 16.60
CA SER A 112 -5.67 4.08 15.98
C SER A 112 -5.98 5.26 15.05
N ILE A 113 -7.07 5.21 14.30
CA ILE A 113 -7.55 6.32 13.47
C ILE A 113 -7.91 7.52 14.35
N ALA A 114 -8.75 7.32 15.38
CA ALA A 114 -9.13 8.39 16.29
C ALA A 114 -7.90 9.05 16.96
N LYS A 115 -6.90 8.23 17.35
CA LYS A 115 -5.65 8.76 17.92
C LYS A 115 -4.79 9.53 16.92
N ALA A 116 -4.78 9.12 15.66
CA ALA A 116 -4.10 9.86 14.60
C ALA A 116 -4.74 11.25 14.38
N GLU A 117 -6.06 11.32 14.40
CA GLU A 117 -6.82 12.57 14.28
C GLU A 117 -6.58 13.49 15.48
N GLU A 118 -6.62 12.97 16.70
CA GLU A 118 -6.27 13.73 17.93
C GLU A 118 -4.86 14.33 17.84
N LEU A 119 -3.88 13.53 17.39
CA LEU A 119 -2.50 14.00 17.24
C LEU A 119 -2.38 15.06 16.15
N ARG A 120 -3.05 14.88 14.99
CA ARG A 120 -3.09 15.88 13.94
C ARG A 120 -3.61 17.23 14.46
N ASP A 121 -4.67 17.20 15.24
CA ASP A 121 -5.30 18.43 15.76
C ASP A 121 -4.45 19.10 16.85
N SER A 122 -3.60 18.34 17.55
CA SER A 122 -2.71 18.83 18.60
C SER A 122 -1.34 19.27 18.10
N ILE A 123 -0.87 18.80 16.94
CA ILE A 123 0.45 19.09 16.37
C ILE A 123 0.31 20.04 15.19
N PRO A 124 0.64 21.34 15.33
CA PRO A 124 0.50 22.30 14.24
C PRO A 124 1.27 21.92 12.99
N GLY A 125 0.60 21.93 11.84
CA GLY A 125 1.22 21.63 10.55
C GLY A 125 1.46 20.13 10.28
N SER A 126 0.97 19.24 11.14
CA SER A 126 1.00 17.82 10.87
C SER A 126 -0.06 17.41 9.85
N VAL A 127 0.20 16.29 9.13
CA VAL A 127 -0.65 15.81 8.03
C VAL A 127 -0.89 14.30 8.19
N ILE A 128 -2.14 13.86 8.00
CA ILE A 128 -2.49 12.45 7.78
C ILE A 128 -2.59 12.24 6.28
N LEU A 129 -1.85 11.27 5.74
CA LEU A 129 -1.81 11.01 4.28
C LEU A 129 -3.00 10.20 3.78
N GLN A 130 -3.62 9.38 4.64
CA GLN A 130 -4.87 8.62 4.39
C GLN A 130 -4.78 7.66 3.20
N GLN A 131 -4.01 6.59 3.34
CA GLN A 131 -3.77 5.63 2.26
C GLN A 131 -5.02 5.07 1.56
N PHE A 132 -6.17 5.02 2.25
CA PHE A 132 -7.43 4.50 1.69
C PHE A 132 -8.16 5.52 0.82
N GLU A 133 -7.97 6.81 1.06
CA GLU A 133 -8.69 7.91 0.40
C GLU A 133 -7.79 8.70 -0.57
N ASN A 134 -6.48 8.63 -0.37
CA ASN A 134 -5.53 9.42 -1.13
C ASN A 134 -5.41 8.94 -2.59
N PRO A 135 -5.77 9.75 -3.58
CA PRO A 135 -5.73 9.37 -4.98
C PRO A 135 -4.30 9.08 -5.49
N ALA A 136 -3.27 9.61 -4.83
CA ALA A 136 -1.87 9.34 -5.15
C ALA A 136 -1.51 7.85 -5.02
N ASN A 137 -2.24 7.08 -4.19
CA ASN A 137 -2.10 5.63 -4.08
C ASN A 137 -2.41 4.92 -5.41
N ALA A 138 -3.57 5.14 -5.99
CA ALA A 138 -3.90 4.53 -7.28
C ALA A 138 -3.09 5.15 -8.43
N ALA A 139 -2.84 6.45 -8.39
CA ALA A 139 -2.11 7.16 -9.42
C ALA A 139 -0.67 6.66 -9.60
N VAL A 140 0.04 6.28 -8.53
CA VAL A 140 1.39 5.74 -8.68
C VAL A 140 1.39 4.40 -9.41
N HIS A 141 0.39 3.56 -9.17
CA HIS A 141 0.28 2.27 -9.84
C HIS A 141 -0.12 2.43 -11.31
N GLU A 142 -0.91 3.46 -11.64
CA GLU A 142 -1.23 3.79 -13.02
C GLU A 142 0.01 4.24 -13.81
N ARG A 143 0.79 5.19 -13.25
CA ARG A 143 1.96 5.75 -13.95
C ARG A 143 3.22 4.90 -13.90
N THR A 144 3.32 3.91 -12.99
CA THR A 144 4.53 3.08 -12.82
C THR A 144 4.23 1.60 -12.94
N THR A 145 3.58 0.97 -11.97
CA THR A 145 3.36 -0.47 -11.89
C THR A 145 2.67 -1.03 -13.14
N GLY A 146 1.62 -0.36 -13.60
CA GLY A 146 0.88 -0.77 -14.79
C GLY A 146 1.70 -0.63 -16.07
N GLU A 147 2.40 0.50 -16.24
CA GLU A 147 3.27 0.72 -17.40
C GLU A 147 4.49 -0.22 -17.40
N GLU A 148 5.05 -0.51 -16.23
CA GLU A 148 6.11 -1.52 -16.09
C GLU A 148 5.63 -2.91 -16.51
N ILE A 149 4.42 -3.31 -16.07
CA ILE A 149 3.83 -4.60 -16.48
C ILE A 149 3.66 -4.63 -17.99
N TRP A 150 3.06 -3.61 -18.58
CA TRP A 150 2.83 -3.53 -20.02
C TRP A 150 4.13 -3.64 -20.82
N ARG A 151 5.13 -2.83 -20.47
CA ARG A 151 6.44 -2.84 -21.11
C ARG A 151 7.18 -4.17 -20.96
N ASP A 152 7.22 -4.70 -19.72
CA ASP A 152 8.02 -5.88 -19.37
C ASP A 152 7.38 -7.20 -19.87
N THR A 153 6.16 -7.15 -20.40
CA THR A 153 5.46 -8.26 -21.07
C THR A 153 5.30 -8.04 -22.58
N ASP A 154 5.97 -7.02 -23.14
CA ASP A 154 5.80 -6.65 -24.56
C ASP A 154 4.33 -6.42 -24.98
N GLY A 155 3.49 -6.06 -24.02
CA GLY A 155 2.05 -5.86 -24.21
C GLY A 155 1.21 -7.14 -24.24
N GLU A 156 1.79 -8.29 -23.97
CA GLU A 156 1.11 -9.60 -24.01
C GLU A 156 0.43 -9.94 -22.67
N VAL A 157 -0.40 -9.02 -22.17
CA VAL A 157 -1.19 -9.23 -20.95
C VAL A 157 -2.64 -9.52 -21.31
N ALA A 158 -3.11 -10.72 -21.02
CA ALA A 158 -4.53 -11.11 -21.19
C ALA A 158 -5.33 -10.89 -19.89
N VAL A 159 -4.72 -11.21 -18.74
CA VAL A 159 -5.37 -11.15 -17.43
C VAL A 159 -4.42 -10.51 -16.42
N PHE A 160 -4.92 -9.56 -15.64
CA PHE A 160 -4.23 -9.02 -14.48
C PHE A 160 -4.96 -9.40 -13.20
N VAL A 161 -4.24 -9.98 -12.25
CA VAL A 161 -4.78 -10.45 -10.97
C VAL A 161 -4.08 -9.72 -9.82
N ALA A 162 -4.84 -9.13 -8.91
CA ALA A 162 -4.28 -8.50 -7.71
C ALA A 162 -5.19 -8.67 -6.49
N GLY A 163 -4.57 -8.86 -5.31
CA GLY A 163 -5.25 -8.79 -4.03
C GLY A 163 -5.68 -7.36 -3.71
N VAL A 164 -6.83 -7.20 -3.06
CA VAL A 164 -7.41 -5.92 -2.70
C VAL A 164 -7.25 -5.66 -1.20
N GLY A 165 -6.32 -4.76 -0.84
CA GLY A 165 -6.28 -4.12 0.48
C GLY A 165 -6.92 -2.73 0.36
N THR A 166 -6.13 -1.70 0.00
CA THR A 166 -6.63 -0.34 -0.25
C THR A 166 -7.28 -0.16 -1.63
N GLY A 167 -7.17 -1.15 -2.52
CA GLY A 167 -7.62 -1.06 -3.91
C GLY A 167 -6.67 -0.31 -4.86
N GLY A 168 -5.65 0.37 -4.33
CA GLY A 168 -4.75 1.22 -5.13
C GLY A 168 -4.08 0.49 -6.28
N THR A 169 -3.52 -0.69 -6.02
CA THR A 169 -2.82 -1.49 -7.05
C THR A 169 -3.77 -1.93 -8.15
N VAL A 170 -4.88 -2.58 -7.79
CA VAL A 170 -5.82 -3.09 -8.81
C VAL A 170 -6.42 -1.97 -9.64
N CYS A 171 -6.81 -0.85 -9.01
CA CYS A 171 -7.39 0.29 -9.72
C CYS A 171 -6.38 1.00 -10.62
N GLY A 172 -5.17 1.29 -10.10
CA GLY A 172 -4.14 2.00 -10.87
C GLY A 172 -3.64 1.17 -12.05
N VAL A 173 -3.28 -0.09 -11.81
CA VAL A 173 -2.83 -0.99 -12.89
C VAL A 173 -3.93 -1.22 -13.92
N ALA A 174 -5.18 -1.42 -13.49
CA ALA A 174 -6.30 -1.57 -14.41
C ALA A 174 -6.46 -0.35 -15.32
N ARG A 175 -6.34 0.86 -14.79
CA ARG A 175 -6.41 2.10 -15.59
C ARG A 175 -5.30 2.15 -16.65
N ALA A 176 -4.05 1.84 -16.27
CA ALA A 176 -2.93 1.80 -17.20
C ALA A 176 -3.13 0.74 -18.29
N LEU A 177 -3.36 -0.49 -17.90
CA LEU A 177 -3.50 -1.61 -18.86
C LEU A 177 -4.69 -1.43 -19.80
N LYS A 178 -5.84 -0.94 -19.29
CA LYS A 178 -7.03 -0.68 -20.10
C LYS A 178 -6.86 0.47 -21.11
N LYS A 179 -5.94 1.41 -20.89
CA LYS A 179 -5.57 2.42 -21.89
C LYS A 179 -4.87 1.80 -23.09
N HIS A 180 -4.03 0.80 -22.85
CA HIS A 180 -3.31 0.08 -23.90
C HIS A 180 -4.20 -0.94 -24.59
N ASN A 181 -4.91 -1.76 -23.83
CA ASN A 181 -5.82 -2.77 -24.36
C ASN A 181 -7.08 -2.90 -23.48
N PRO A 182 -8.24 -2.40 -23.92
CA PRO A 182 -9.49 -2.45 -23.16
C PRO A 182 -10.02 -3.87 -22.90
N ASN A 183 -9.53 -4.87 -23.63
CA ASN A 183 -9.97 -6.26 -23.50
C ASN A 183 -9.24 -7.04 -22.38
N ILE A 184 -8.18 -6.49 -21.77
CA ILE A 184 -7.50 -7.15 -20.65
C ILE A 184 -8.50 -7.41 -19.52
N TYR A 185 -8.53 -8.65 -19.04
CA TYR A 185 -9.41 -9.02 -17.94
C TYR A 185 -8.76 -8.67 -16.59
N ILE A 186 -9.48 -7.96 -15.73
CA ILE A 186 -8.99 -7.52 -14.42
C ILE A 186 -9.68 -8.34 -13.33
N VAL A 187 -8.90 -9.02 -12.51
CA VAL A 187 -9.36 -9.85 -11.41
C VAL A 187 -8.94 -9.23 -10.08
N ALA A 188 -9.92 -8.80 -9.30
CA ALA A 188 -9.74 -8.36 -7.92
C ALA A 188 -9.95 -9.55 -6.98
N VAL A 189 -8.96 -9.84 -6.14
CA VAL A 189 -9.01 -10.95 -5.18
C VAL A 189 -9.20 -10.40 -3.79
N GLU A 190 -10.23 -10.87 -3.09
CA GLU A 190 -10.49 -10.54 -1.70
C GLU A 190 -10.52 -11.80 -0.81
N PRO A 191 -10.33 -11.69 0.52
CA PRO A 191 -10.40 -12.83 1.41
C PRO A 191 -11.81 -13.43 1.46
N ALA A 192 -11.92 -14.75 1.34
CA ALA A 192 -13.21 -15.45 1.47
C ALA A 192 -13.85 -15.23 2.85
N SER A 193 -13.04 -14.95 3.90
CA SER A 193 -13.51 -14.62 5.24
C SER A 193 -14.01 -13.18 5.39
N SER A 194 -13.76 -12.31 4.42
CA SER A 194 -14.17 -10.89 4.43
C SER A 194 -14.50 -10.43 3.00
N PRO A 195 -15.57 -10.99 2.37
CA PRO A 195 -15.88 -10.77 0.96
C PRO A 195 -16.69 -9.48 0.74
N VAL A 196 -16.12 -8.34 1.14
CA VAL A 196 -16.79 -7.03 1.14
C VAL A 196 -17.11 -6.56 -0.28
N LEU A 197 -16.22 -6.82 -1.25
CA LEU A 197 -16.44 -6.44 -2.65
C LEU A 197 -17.57 -7.26 -3.30
N ALA A 198 -17.76 -8.49 -2.84
CA ALA A 198 -18.89 -9.34 -3.26
C ALA A 198 -20.18 -9.07 -2.47
N GLY A 199 -20.22 -8.05 -1.61
CA GLY A 199 -21.39 -7.67 -0.82
C GLY A 199 -21.57 -8.44 0.48
N GLY A 200 -20.54 -9.17 0.94
CA GLY A 200 -20.52 -9.85 2.23
C GLY A 200 -20.06 -8.95 3.39
N GLU A 201 -20.05 -9.50 4.58
CA GLU A 201 -19.66 -8.78 5.80
C GLU A 201 -18.13 -8.66 5.94
N ALA A 202 -17.69 -7.53 6.49
CA ALA A 202 -16.29 -7.32 6.83
C ALA A 202 -15.88 -8.17 8.02
N ALA A 203 -14.75 -8.86 7.91
CA ALA A 203 -14.17 -9.65 8.99
C ALA A 203 -12.64 -9.55 9.03
N SER A 204 -12.02 -10.06 10.07
CA SER A 204 -10.56 -10.05 10.21
C SER A 204 -9.90 -10.91 9.12
N HIS A 205 -8.87 -10.37 8.46
CA HIS A 205 -8.12 -11.05 7.40
C HIS A 205 -6.64 -10.61 7.38
N ARG A 206 -5.83 -11.23 6.53
CA ARG A 206 -4.37 -11.02 6.45
C ARG A 206 -3.91 -10.18 5.25
N ILE A 207 -4.83 -9.63 4.47
CA ILE A 207 -4.52 -8.77 3.32
C ILE A 207 -4.58 -7.32 3.76
#